data_1f2bdf82b8788f61872e0f1a5c2c2842
#
_entry.id   1f2bdf82b8788f61872e0f1a5c2c2842
#
_cell.length_a   1.000
_cell.length_b   1.000
_cell.length_c   1.000
_cell.angle_alpha   90.00
_cell.angle_beta   90.00
_cell.angle_gamma   90.00
#
_symmetry.space_group_name_H-M   'P 1'
#
loop_
_entity.id
_entity.type
_entity.pdbx_description
1 polymer ?
#
loop_
_entity_poly.entity_id
_entity_poly.type
_entity_poly.pdbx_seq_one_letter_code
_entity_poly.pdbx_strand_id
1 'polypeptide(L)'
;MNDPLNIQMKRRISNKSDKKEQQDEGNFEKGVISTGSTLLDLAISAGRTHGGGLPGGIIIEIFGKESSGKTVICCETGGNIQRQDGDLIFHDAEGRLDEQFSRMLGMKITDRNYYQPKLVREIYSPIYEWKPEGKGIHGIITDSLAALSTDTEMEKIEGDKMGGRRAKEFSEGFRKTRLIIRQNNYLMLCTNQIRDTFNTFGRKTDSSGGWAIRFYSSLRLETEISNHLLSKVTVAGKEISREVGIRVNVKVAKNSIWKPYRSAPLTILFDYGIDDVRENLQFLKDYSKENVYHLDGHHLHISLKESIAIIEKEQLEDKLREEVILRWNEIESQFNSNRKPKMR
;
A
#
# COMPACT_ATOMS: atom_id res chain seq x y z
N MET A 1 46.66 -24.66 29.96
CA MET A 1 46.97 -23.35 29.32
C MET A 1 45.85 -23.05 28.35
N ASN A 2 44.99 -22.11 28.72
CA ASN A 2 43.85 -21.72 27.87
C ASN A 2 44.34 -20.65 26.91
N ASP A 3 44.30 -20.97 25.61
CA ASP A 3 44.72 -20.10 24.52
C ASP A 3 43.77 -18.88 24.44
N PRO A 4 44.28 -17.63 24.55
CA PRO A 4 43.49 -16.41 24.51
C PRO A 4 42.72 -16.23 23.20
N LEU A 5 43.20 -16.80 22.10
CA LEU A 5 42.52 -16.80 20.80
C LEU A 5 41.22 -17.63 20.79
N ASN A 6 41.19 -18.72 21.57
CA ASN A 6 40.03 -19.60 21.69
C ASN A 6 38.90 -18.96 22.53
N ILE A 7 39.26 -18.09 23.49
CA ILE A 7 38.33 -17.35 24.32
C ILE A 7 37.69 -16.19 23.50
N GLN A 8 38.45 -15.50 22.65
CA GLN A 8 37.92 -14.46 21.77
C GLN A 8 37.04 -15.02 20.66
N MET A 9 37.39 -16.20 20.10
CA MET A 9 36.51 -16.88 19.13
C MET A 9 35.21 -17.36 19.77
N LYS A 10 35.25 -17.94 20.96
CA LYS A 10 34.02 -18.35 21.69
C LYS A 10 33.14 -17.16 22.08
N ARG A 11 33.72 -16.02 22.48
CA ARG A 11 32.96 -14.77 22.72
C ARG A 11 32.35 -14.17 21.44
N ARG A 12 33.06 -14.25 20.30
CA ARG A 12 32.49 -13.83 19.00
C ARG A 12 31.36 -14.76 18.51
N ILE A 13 31.45 -16.05 18.83
CA ILE A 13 30.38 -17.03 18.47
C ILE A 13 29.18 -16.90 19.41
N SER A 14 29.37 -16.66 20.72
CA SER A 14 28.25 -16.43 21.66
C SER A 14 27.51 -15.13 21.37
N ASN A 15 28.23 -14.05 21.06
CA ASN A 15 27.60 -12.79 20.65
C ASN A 15 26.94 -12.83 19.25
N LYS A 16 27.21 -13.89 18.44
CA LYS A 16 26.48 -14.12 17.20
C LYS A 16 25.25 -15.02 17.37
N SER A 17 25.19 -15.84 18.45
CA SER A 17 24.06 -16.72 18.71
C SER A 17 22.89 -16.03 19.41
N ASP A 18 23.14 -14.94 20.14
CA ASP A 18 22.07 -14.16 20.81
C ASP A 18 21.43 -13.09 19.93
N LYS A 19 21.91 -12.91 18.68
CA LYS A 19 21.28 -12.10 17.64
C LYS A 19 20.74 -12.97 16.50
N LYS A 20 19.99 -14.02 16.81
CA LYS A 20 18.88 -14.44 15.97
C LYS A 20 17.73 -13.47 16.19
N GLU A 21 17.95 -12.20 15.84
CA GLU A 21 16.86 -11.27 15.63
C GLU A 21 15.88 -11.89 14.64
N GLN A 22 14.68 -12.06 15.14
CA GLN A 22 13.47 -12.37 14.40
C GLN A 22 13.53 -11.77 13.01
N GLN A 23 13.52 -12.63 12.01
CA GLN A 23 13.40 -12.25 10.60
C GLN A 23 11.94 -11.91 10.26
N ASP A 24 11.25 -11.22 11.14
CA ASP A 24 9.95 -10.67 10.80
C ASP A 24 10.16 -9.48 9.88
N GLU A 25 9.69 -9.57 8.66
CA GLU A 25 9.60 -8.42 7.78
C GLU A 25 8.53 -7.48 8.31
N GLY A 26 8.83 -6.17 8.34
CA GLY A 26 7.95 -5.13 8.88
C GLY A 26 8.09 -4.92 10.39
N ASN A 27 8.18 -3.67 10.79
CA ASN A 27 8.24 -3.28 12.18
C ASN A 27 6.88 -2.73 12.63
N PHE A 28 6.18 -3.51 13.44
CA PHE A 28 4.86 -3.15 14.00
C PHE A 28 4.95 -2.42 15.35
N GLU A 29 6.12 -2.33 15.97
CA GLU A 29 6.30 -1.69 17.30
C GLU A 29 5.98 -0.19 17.26
N LYS A 30 6.25 0.47 16.14
CA LYS A 30 5.94 1.89 15.92
C LYS A 30 4.53 2.12 15.36
N GLY A 31 3.69 1.10 15.36
CA GLY A 31 2.36 1.15 14.77
C GLY A 31 2.34 0.84 13.28
N VAL A 32 1.28 1.25 12.61
CA VAL A 32 1.04 1.05 11.19
C VAL A 32 0.45 2.30 10.55
N ILE A 33 0.63 2.44 9.24
CA ILE A 33 0.01 3.48 8.42
C ILE A 33 -1.20 2.86 7.71
N SER A 34 -2.35 3.53 7.80
CA SER A 34 -3.53 3.14 7.04
C SER A 34 -3.37 3.49 5.56
N THR A 35 -3.93 2.63 4.69
CA THR A 35 -4.05 2.88 3.26
C THR A 35 -5.20 3.84 2.91
N GLY A 36 -6.02 4.23 3.90
CA GLY A 36 -7.29 4.93 3.71
C GLY A 36 -8.50 3.99 3.63
N SER A 37 -8.27 2.68 3.57
CA SER A 37 -9.33 1.66 3.53
C SER A 37 -9.18 0.65 4.65
N THR A 38 -10.18 0.55 5.51
CA THR A 38 -10.24 -0.42 6.61
C THR A 38 -10.12 -1.86 6.10
N LEU A 39 -10.85 -2.22 5.04
CA LEU A 39 -10.82 -3.58 4.50
C LEU A 39 -9.46 -3.93 3.88
N LEU A 40 -8.81 -2.98 3.22
CA LEU A 40 -7.47 -3.21 2.67
C LEU A 40 -6.42 -3.34 3.78
N ASP A 41 -6.49 -2.50 4.81
CA ASP A 41 -5.62 -2.58 5.98
C ASP A 41 -5.73 -3.94 6.67
N LEU A 42 -6.96 -4.43 6.85
CA LEU A 42 -7.24 -5.76 7.40
C LEU A 42 -6.70 -6.89 6.50
N ALA A 43 -6.90 -6.78 5.18
CA ALA A 43 -6.38 -7.76 4.22
C ALA A 43 -4.85 -7.84 4.24
N ILE A 44 -4.16 -6.74 4.55
CA ILE A 44 -2.71 -6.66 4.62
C ILE A 44 -2.18 -7.31 5.91
N SER A 45 -2.67 -6.94 7.08
CA SER A 45 -1.99 -7.29 8.33
C SER A 45 -2.87 -7.42 9.58
N ALA A 46 -4.20 -7.66 9.46
CA ALA A 46 -5.13 -7.76 10.60
C ALA A 46 -4.68 -8.71 11.71
N GLY A 47 -3.99 -9.80 11.38
CA GLY A 47 -3.52 -10.76 12.38
C GLY A 47 -2.21 -10.35 13.08
N ARG A 48 -1.60 -9.23 12.71
CA ARG A 48 -0.37 -8.71 13.33
C ARG A 48 -0.64 -7.53 14.25
N THR A 49 -1.66 -6.75 13.96
CA THR A 49 -2.06 -5.59 14.75
C THR A 49 -3.56 -5.35 14.61
N HIS A 50 -4.15 -4.72 15.61
CA HIS A 50 -5.56 -4.33 15.59
C HIS A 50 -5.80 -3.34 14.44
N GLY A 51 -6.81 -3.62 13.62
CA GLY A 51 -7.15 -2.80 12.44
C GLY A 51 -6.25 -2.97 11.22
N GLY A 52 -5.15 -3.73 11.30
CA GLY A 52 -4.25 -3.91 10.16
C GLY A 52 -3.55 -2.65 9.72
N GLY A 53 -2.98 -2.64 8.50
CA GLY A 53 -2.28 -1.51 7.88
C GLY A 53 -0.84 -1.82 7.48
N LEU A 54 -0.08 -0.79 7.13
CA LEU A 54 1.26 -0.85 6.58
C LEU A 54 2.31 -0.59 7.66
N PRO A 55 3.12 -1.57 8.06
CA PRO A 55 4.23 -1.34 9.00
C PRO A 55 5.40 -0.62 8.31
N GLY A 56 6.25 0.02 9.09
CA GLY A 56 7.52 0.53 8.58
C GLY A 56 8.56 -0.56 8.32
N GLY A 57 9.70 -0.18 7.73
CA GLY A 57 10.82 -1.07 7.44
C GLY A 57 10.64 -1.97 6.22
N ILE A 58 9.67 -1.68 5.33
CA ILE A 58 9.34 -2.51 4.17
C ILE A 58 9.27 -1.71 2.86
N ILE A 59 9.39 -2.46 1.75
CA ILE A 59 9.16 -1.97 0.39
C ILE A 59 7.86 -2.59 -0.12
N ILE A 60 6.98 -1.76 -0.67
CA ILE A 60 5.67 -2.13 -1.21
C ILE A 60 5.61 -1.78 -2.69
N GLU A 61 5.07 -2.69 -3.48
CA GLU A 61 4.68 -2.42 -4.87
C GLU A 61 3.17 -2.43 -4.99
N ILE A 62 2.57 -1.35 -5.51
CA ILE A 62 1.19 -1.29 -5.99
C ILE A 62 1.23 -1.34 -7.51
N PHE A 63 0.60 -2.33 -8.11
CA PHE A 63 0.65 -2.50 -9.55
C PHE A 63 -0.73 -2.83 -10.14
N GLY A 64 -0.98 -2.39 -11.36
CA GLY A 64 -2.25 -2.57 -12.04
C GLY A 64 -2.33 -1.74 -13.32
N LYS A 65 -3.47 -1.85 -14.02
CA LYS A 65 -3.75 -1.04 -15.20
C LYS A 65 -3.76 0.46 -14.89
N GLU A 66 -3.69 1.28 -15.91
CA GLU A 66 -3.88 2.72 -15.77
C GLU A 66 -5.25 3.03 -15.16
N SER A 67 -5.36 4.16 -14.47
CA SER A 67 -6.58 4.64 -13.81
C SER A 67 -7.21 3.69 -12.79
N SER A 68 -6.47 2.68 -12.29
CA SER A 68 -6.96 1.73 -11.28
C SER A 68 -6.77 2.19 -9.82
N GLY A 69 -6.60 3.49 -9.57
CA GLY A 69 -6.55 4.09 -8.23
C GLY A 69 -5.21 4.01 -7.50
N LYS A 70 -4.12 3.60 -8.17
CA LYS A 70 -2.78 3.50 -7.54
C LYS A 70 -2.33 4.80 -6.89
N THR A 71 -2.39 5.92 -7.63
CA THR A 71 -2.04 7.26 -7.12
C THR A 71 -2.91 7.68 -5.94
N VAL A 72 -4.22 7.34 -5.94
CA VAL A 72 -5.13 7.64 -4.82
C VAL A 72 -4.67 6.92 -3.55
N ILE A 73 -4.39 5.61 -3.63
CA ILE A 73 -3.87 4.83 -2.50
C ILE A 73 -2.54 5.43 -1.99
N CYS A 74 -1.65 5.86 -2.90
CA CYS A 74 -0.39 6.52 -2.53
C CYS A 74 -0.62 7.84 -1.78
N CYS A 75 -1.50 8.70 -2.29
CA CYS A 75 -1.78 10.00 -1.67
C CYS A 75 -2.46 9.86 -0.31
N GLU A 76 -3.45 8.99 -0.17
CA GLU A 76 -4.10 8.73 1.11
C GLU A 76 -3.13 8.12 2.13
N THR A 77 -2.29 7.16 1.71
CA THR A 77 -1.22 6.64 2.57
C THR A 77 -0.25 7.74 2.97
N GLY A 78 0.16 8.61 2.04
CA GLY A 78 1.03 9.76 2.31
C GLY A 78 0.41 10.74 3.31
N GLY A 79 -0.88 11.04 3.17
CA GLY A 79 -1.64 11.86 4.12
C GLY A 79 -1.70 11.20 5.51
N ASN A 80 -1.88 9.89 5.60
CA ASN A 80 -1.88 9.14 6.85
C ASN A 80 -0.49 9.14 7.53
N ILE A 81 0.60 9.05 6.76
CA ILE A 81 1.96 9.23 7.27
C ILE A 81 2.11 10.61 7.94
N GLN A 82 1.70 11.67 7.24
CA GLN A 82 1.81 13.04 7.76
C GLN A 82 0.93 13.29 8.98
N ARG A 83 -0.29 12.72 9.02
CA ARG A 83 -1.19 12.82 10.20
C ARG A 83 -0.62 12.13 11.45
N GLN A 84 0.24 11.12 11.28
CA GLN A 84 0.91 10.41 12.37
C GLN A 84 2.31 10.94 12.70
N ASP A 85 2.59 12.21 12.39
CA ASP A 85 3.89 12.87 12.63
C ASP A 85 5.05 12.19 11.90
N GLY A 86 4.77 11.63 10.70
CA GLY A 86 5.78 11.11 9.80
C GLY A 86 6.12 12.12 8.70
N ASP A 87 7.38 12.18 8.33
CA ASP A 87 7.83 12.93 7.15
C ASP A 87 7.64 12.10 5.87
N LEU A 88 7.50 12.79 4.75
CA LEU A 88 7.24 12.18 3.45
C LEU A 88 8.20 12.71 2.39
N ILE A 89 8.73 11.82 1.57
CA ILE A 89 9.30 12.11 0.25
C ILE A 89 8.35 11.56 -0.81
N PHE A 90 7.88 12.41 -1.73
CA PHE A 90 7.05 12.00 -2.84
C PHE A 90 7.80 12.24 -4.17
N HIS A 91 8.07 11.17 -4.88
CA HIS A 91 8.65 11.18 -6.22
C HIS A 91 7.54 11.04 -7.25
N ASP A 92 7.19 12.12 -7.94
CA ASP A 92 6.28 12.13 -9.09
C ASP A 92 7.09 12.01 -10.38
N ALA A 93 7.41 10.79 -10.78
CA ALA A 93 8.17 10.52 -11.99
C ALA A 93 7.36 10.76 -13.27
N GLU A 94 6.03 10.82 -13.18
CA GLU A 94 5.14 11.13 -14.30
C GLU A 94 4.89 12.63 -14.46
N GLY A 95 5.16 13.43 -13.42
CA GLY A 95 4.94 14.87 -13.39
C GLY A 95 3.46 15.27 -13.50
N ARG A 96 2.57 14.47 -12.93
CA ARG A 96 1.11 14.62 -13.11
C ARG A 96 0.36 14.93 -11.83
N LEU A 97 1.01 14.87 -10.67
CA LEU A 97 0.34 15.11 -9.41
C LEU A 97 0.05 16.59 -9.22
N ASP A 98 -1.22 16.92 -9.15
CA ASP A 98 -1.71 18.25 -8.83
C ASP A 98 -1.81 18.47 -7.32
N GLU A 99 -1.45 19.69 -6.84
CA GLU A 99 -1.46 20.02 -5.43
C GLU A 99 -2.88 20.00 -4.83
N GLN A 100 -3.88 20.47 -5.58
CA GLN A 100 -5.27 20.46 -5.14
C GLN A 100 -5.78 19.03 -5.00
N PHE A 101 -5.45 18.17 -5.95
CA PHE A 101 -5.79 16.75 -5.91
C PHE A 101 -5.13 16.05 -4.73
N SER A 102 -3.84 16.27 -4.48
CA SER A 102 -3.15 15.66 -3.35
C SER A 102 -3.72 16.12 -2.00
N ARG A 103 -4.08 17.41 -1.87
CA ARG A 103 -4.72 17.96 -0.68
C ARG A 103 -6.12 17.38 -0.44
N MET A 104 -6.91 17.19 -1.48
CA MET A 104 -8.22 16.55 -1.40
C MET A 104 -8.11 15.13 -0.81
N LEU A 105 -7.04 14.41 -1.14
CA LEU A 105 -6.72 13.07 -0.61
C LEU A 105 -5.97 13.12 0.74
N GLY A 106 -5.85 14.30 1.37
CA GLY A 106 -5.27 14.48 2.69
C GLY A 106 -3.74 14.58 2.73
N MET A 107 -3.05 14.57 1.59
CA MET A 107 -1.59 14.67 1.50
C MET A 107 -1.17 16.11 1.15
N LYS A 108 -0.19 16.64 1.88
CA LYS A 108 0.41 17.96 1.62
C LYS A 108 1.74 17.78 0.89
N ILE A 109 1.85 18.33 -0.32
CA ILE A 109 3.10 18.45 -1.07
C ILE A 109 3.66 19.87 -0.95
N THR A 110 4.99 19.98 -0.90
CA THR A 110 5.76 21.21 -0.80
C THR A 110 7.09 21.03 -1.50
N ASP A 111 7.82 22.10 -1.77
CA ASP A 111 9.16 22.03 -2.37
C ASP A 111 10.18 21.18 -1.57
N ARG A 112 9.88 20.89 -0.29
CA ARG A 112 10.75 20.10 0.58
C ARG A 112 10.53 18.60 0.47
N ASN A 113 9.35 18.17 0.04
CA ASN A 113 8.96 16.76 0.02
C ASN A 113 8.46 16.24 -1.33
N TYR A 114 8.42 17.08 -2.37
CA TYR A 114 7.96 16.73 -3.70
C TYR A 114 9.10 16.85 -4.71
N TYR A 115 9.34 15.79 -5.46
CA TYR A 115 10.43 15.69 -6.41
C TYR A 115 9.93 15.06 -7.71
N GLN A 116 10.48 15.48 -8.86
CA GLN A 116 10.19 14.93 -10.18
C GLN A 116 11.42 14.22 -10.77
N PRO A 117 11.78 13.01 -10.29
CA PRO A 117 12.93 12.28 -10.78
C PRO A 117 12.72 11.81 -12.22
N LYS A 118 13.79 11.84 -13.02
CA LYS A 118 13.82 11.30 -14.38
C LYS A 118 14.55 9.98 -14.46
N LEU A 119 15.49 9.76 -13.55
CA LEU A 119 16.40 8.62 -13.55
C LEU A 119 16.18 7.70 -12.37
N VAL A 120 16.37 6.40 -12.58
CA VAL A 120 16.24 5.38 -11.54
C VAL A 120 17.09 5.70 -10.31
N ARG A 121 18.31 6.22 -10.49
CA ARG A 121 19.18 6.57 -9.36
C ARG A 121 18.62 7.69 -8.47
N GLU A 122 17.84 8.60 -9.03
CA GLU A 122 17.35 9.79 -8.34
C GLU A 122 16.31 9.47 -7.25
N ILE A 123 15.62 8.32 -7.33
CA ILE A 123 14.73 7.89 -6.27
C ILE A 123 15.45 7.31 -5.06
N TYR A 124 16.71 6.90 -5.22
CA TYR A 124 17.50 6.30 -4.13
C TYR A 124 18.42 7.28 -3.46
N SER A 125 18.96 8.26 -4.21
CA SER A 125 19.94 9.23 -3.68
C SER A 125 19.46 9.96 -2.43
N PRO A 126 18.22 10.47 -2.35
CA PRO A 126 17.74 11.14 -1.15
C PRO A 126 17.70 10.24 0.08
N ILE A 127 17.50 8.92 -0.07
CA ILE A 127 17.35 7.97 1.04
C ILE A 127 18.62 7.88 1.89
N TYR A 128 19.80 8.06 1.26
CA TYR A 128 21.08 7.94 1.98
C TYR A 128 21.32 9.06 2.99
N GLU A 129 20.82 10.25 2.70
CA GLU A 129 21.09 11.46 3.50
C GLU A 129 19.85 11.94 4.25
N TRP A 130 18.70 11.30 4.03
CA TRP A 130 17.44 11.74 4.62
C TRP A 130 17.45 11.62 6.14
N LYS A 131 17.17 12.75 6.80
CA LYS A 131 17.05 12.85 8.25
C LYS A 131 15.69 13.43 8.58
N PRO A 132 14.64 12.60 8.62
CA PRO A 132 13.31 13.06 9.00
C PRO A 132 13.28 13.48 10.46
N GLU A 133 12.45 14.48 10.77
CA GLU A 133 12.36 15.10 12.11
C GLU A 133 11.19 14.54 12.93
N GLY A 134 10.13 14.07 12.28
CA GLY A 134 8.95 13.51 12.92
C GLY A 134 9.22 12.22 13.71
N LYS A 135 8.28 11.81 14.56
CA LYS A 135 8.41 10.61 15.43
C LYS A 135 7.70 9.39 14.86
N GLY A 136 6.84 9.58 13.87
CA GLY A 136 6.06 8.54 13.23
C GLY A 136 6.85 7.63 12.29
N ILE A 137 6.15 6.85 11.50
CA ILE A 137 6.71 6.12 10.36
C ILE A 137 6.88 7.11 9.22
N HIS A 138 8.09 7.22 8.66
CA HIS A 138 8.38 8.10 7.54
C HIS A 138 8.20 7.39 6.21
N GLY A 139 7.67 8.09 5.21
CA GLY A 139 7.31 7.53 3.92
C GLY A 139 8.19 8.00 2.77
N ILE A 140 8.44 7.08 1.85
CA ILE A 140 9.05 7.36 0.55
C ILE A 140 8.10 6.79 -0.50
N ILE A 141 7.43 7.66 -1.26
CA ILE A 141 6.46 7.25 -2.28
C ILE A 141 7.04 7.56 -3.66
N THR A 142 6.95 6.62 -4.60
CA THR A 142 7.38 6.80 -5.98
C THR A 142 6.25 6.42 -6.94
N ASP A 143 5.71 7.39 -7.65
CA ASP A 143 4.63 7.23 -8.62
C ASP A 143 5.04 7.78 -10.00
N SER A 144 5.38 6.97 -11.00
CA SER A 144 5.53 5.51 -11.00
C SER A 144 6.95 5.10 -11.40
N LEU A 145 7.38 3.89 -10.99
CA LEU A 145 8.68 3.32 -11.43
C LEU A 145 8.75 3.15 -12.95
N ALA A 146 7.60 2.98 -13.62
CA ALA A 146 7.52 2.78 -15.06
C ALA A 146 7.99 4.01 -15.87
N ALA A 147 7.88 5.21 -15.33
CA ALA A 147 8.24 6.47 -15.97
C ALA A 147 9.76 6.78 -15.90
N LEU A 148 10.50 6.11 -15.02
CA LEU A 148 11.93 6.37 -14.81
C LEU A 148 12.79 5.76 -15.93
N SER A 149 13.81 6.51 -16.37
CA SER A 149 14.80 6.09 -17.34
C SER A 149 16.15 5.78 -16.69
N THR A 150 17.09 5.22 -17.47
CA THR A 150 18.50 5.10 -17.07
C THR A 150 19.34 6.18 -17.73
N ASP A 151 20.54 6.48 -17.21
CA ASP A 151 21.46 7.42 -17.85
C ASP A 151 21.74 7.03 -19.32
N THR A 152 21.91 5.74 -19.57
CA THR A 152 22.18 5.24 -20.92
C THR A 152 20.98 5.35 -21.86
N GLU A 153 19.74 5.27 -21.34
CA GLU A 153 18.52 5.50 -22.14
C GLU A 153 18.42 6.98 -22.54
N MET A 154 18.89 7.91 -21.71
CA MET A 154 18.89 9.34 -21.99
C MET A 154 19.95 9.77 -22.99
N GLU A 155 21.09 9.07 -23.05
CA GLU A 155 22.22 9.41 -23.92
C GLU A 155 22.07 8.85 -25.37
N LYS A 156 21.28 7.79 -25.56
CA LYS A 156 21.11 7.11 -26.85
C LYS A 156 19.79 7.46 -27.53
N ILE A 157 19.89 7.84 -28.81
CA ILE A 157 18.75 8.29 -29.61
C ILE A 157 17.89 7.15 -30.16
N GLU A 158 18.38 5.89 -30.31
CA GLU A 158 17.55 4.74 -30.76
C GLU A 158 18.22 3.36 -30.59
N GLY A 159 17.41 2.31 -30.38
CA GLY A 159 17.57 0.98 -31.01
C GLY A 159 18.12 -0.18 -30.18
N ASP A 160 18.52 -0.06 -28.91
CA ASP A 160 19.05 -1.18 -28.12
C ASP A 160 18.04 -1.73 -27.10
N LYS A 161 18.09 -3.06 -26.85
CA LYS A 161 17.27 -3.77 -25.85
C LYS A 161 17.57 -3.28 -24.41
N MET A 162 17.00 -2.15 -24.01
CA MET A 162 17.34 -1.41 -22.79
C MET A 162 16.69 -1.96 -21.51
N GLY A 163 15.66 -2.81 -21.59
CA GLY A 163 14.93 -3.32 -20.45
C GLY A 163 15.78 -4.04 -19.39
N GLY A 164 16.86 -4.70 -19.81
CA GLY A 164 17.79 -5.38 -18.89
C GLY A 164 18.63 -4.44 -18.03
N ARG A 165 19.00 -3.26 -18.56
CA ARG A 165 19.80 -2.25 -17.81
C ARG A 165 18.96 -1.58 -16.74
N ARG A 166 17.74 -1.16 -17.06
CA ARG A 166 16.81 -0.59 -16.08
C ARG A 166 16.54 -1.57 -14.93
N ALA A 167 16.29 -2.85 -15.23
CA ALA A 167 16.13 -3.89 -14.22
C ALA A 167 17.38 -4.04 -13.34
N LYS A 168 18.59 -3.91 -13.89
CA LYS A 168 19.85 -3.95 -13.15
C LYS A 168 19.98 -2.75 -12.21
N GLU A 169 19.70 -1.52 -12.66
CA GLU A 169 19.75 -0.31 -11.83
C GLU A 169 18.72 -0.37 -10.69
N PHE A 170 17.48 -0.79 -10.93
CA PHE A 170 16.51 -1.04 -9.87
C PHE A 170 17.02 -2.08 -8.86
N SER A 171 17.56 -3.18 -9.34
CA SER A 171 18.09 -4.24 -8.46
C SER A 171 19.23 -3.73 -7.58
N GLU A 172 20.15 -2.95 -8.14
CA GLU A 172 21.26 -2.34 -7.40
C GLU A 172 20.77 -1.31 -6.39
N GLY A 173 19.87 -0.41 -6.77
CA GLY A 173 19.28 0.60 -5.90
C GLY A 173 18.54 -0.03 -4.71
N PHE A 174 17.61 -0.95 -4.95
CA PHE A 174 16.90 -1.64 -3.87
C PHE A 174 17.83 -2.43 -2.96
N ARG A 175 18.84 -3.12 -3.52
CA ARG A 175 19.81 -3.86 -2.71
C ARG A 175 20.56 -2.96 -1.73
N LYS A 176 20.95 -1.76 -2.18
CA LYS A 176 21.70 -0.79 -1.36
C LYS A 176 20.80 -0.11 -0.31
N THR A 177 19.55 0.24 -0.67
CA THR A 177 18.66 1.02 0.19
C THR A 177 17.80 0.17 1.12
N ARG A 178 17.56 -1.12 0.81
CA ARG A 178 16.73 -2.01 1.64
C ARG A 178 17.14 -2.02 3.11
N LEU A 179 18.44 -2.06 3.38
CA LEU A 179 18.94 -2.09 4.76
C LEU A 179 18.66 -0.78 5.48
N ILE A 180 18.83 0.35 4.80
CA ILE A 180 18.54 1.69 5.33
C ILE A 180 17.05 1.82 5.64
N ILE A 181 16.19 1.42 4.69
CA ILE A 181 14.71 1.41 4.86
C ILE A 181 14.32 0.62 6.10
N ARG A 182 14.89 -0.58 6.27
CA ARG A 182 14.60 -1.44 7.42
C ARG A 182 15.10 -0.86 8.74
N GLN A 183 16.34 -0.38 8.78
CA GLN A 183 16.99 0.14 10.01
C GLN A 183 16.32 1.42 10.50
N ASN A 184 15.91 2.30 9.59
CA ASN A 184 15.28 3.57 9.92
C ASN A 184 13.73 3.46 9.99
N ASN A 185 13.18 2.26 9.82
CA ASN A 185 11.74 2.04 9.84
C ASN A 185 10.96 2.85 8.78
N TYR A 186 11.58 3.10 7.62
CA TYR A 186 10.91 3.81 6.53
C TYR A 186 9.89 2.91 5.83
N LEU A 187 8.80 3.49 5.36
CA LEU A 187 7.81 2.84 4.51
C LEU A 187 8.05 3.29 3.06
N MET A 188 8.58 2.40 2.21
CA MET A 188 8.75 2.71 0.80
C MET A 188 7.62 2.12 -0.04
N LEU A 189 6.87 2.99 -0.71
CA LEU A 189 5.72 2.65 -1.55
C LEU A 189 6.02 3.01 -3.01
N CYS A 190 5.92 2.06 -3.92
CA CYS A 190 6.18 2.27 -5.33
C CYS A 190 4.98 1.83 -6.17
N THR A 191 4.52 2.68 -7.07
CA THR A 191 3.53 2.25 -8.07
C THR A 191 4.20 1.73 -9.33
N ASN A 192 3.49 0.85 -10.04
CA ASN A 192 3.98 0.27 -11.28
C ASN A 192 2.81 -0.03 -12.24
N GLN A 193 3.10 -0.01 -13.54
CA GLN A 193 2.14 -0.37 -14.58
C GLN A 193 2.29 -1.82 -15.00
N ILE A 194 1.18 -2.46 -15.34
CA ILE A 194 1.14 -3.79 -15.95
C ILE A 194 1.31 -3.62 -17.46
N ARG A 195 2.19 -4.43 -18.05
CA ARG A 195 2.29 -4.60 -19.49
C ARG A 195 1.87 -6.01 -19.87
N ASP A 196 1.14 -6.13 -20.96
CA ASP A 196 0.82 -7.44 -21.52
C ASP A 196 2.11 -8.12 -21.96
N THR A 197 2.30 -9.36 -21.53
CA THR A 197 3.40 -10.20 -22.00
C THR A 197 2.89 -11.06 -23.16
N PHE A 198 3.60 -11.06 -24.27
CA PHE A 198 3.29 -11.89 -25.44
C PHE A 198 3.51 -13.42 -25.19
N ASN A 199 3.62 -13.84 -23.94
CA ASN A 199 3.79 -15.24 -23.62
C ASN A 199 2.47 -16.02 -23.77
N THR A 200 2.43 -16.91 -24.73
CA THR A 200 1.30 -17.80 -25.04
C THR A 200 1.03 -18.82 -23.91
N PHE A 201 2.02 -19.10 -23.08
CA PHE A 201 1.93 -20.01 -21.93
C PHE A 201 2.49 -19.30 -20.67
N GLY A 202 1.63 -18.95 -19.71
CA GLY A 202 2.03 -18.34 -18.46
C GLY A 202 1.19 -17.12 -18.05
N ARG A 203 1.72 -16.27 -17.14
CA ARG A 203 1.06 -15.01 -16.76
C ARG A 203 0.99 -14.08 -17.97
N LYS A 204 -0.22 -13.63 -18.31
CA LYS A 204 -0.48 -12.74 -19.45
C LYS A 204 0.01 -11.31 -19.22
N THR A 205 0.31 -10.93 -17.98
CA THR A 205 0.70 -9.57 -17.61
C THR A 205 1.92 -9.56 -16.71
N ASP A 206 2.81 -8.58 -16.90
CA ASP A 206 3.99 -8.35 -16.07
C ASP A 206 4.15 -6.87 -15.72
N SER A 207 4.70 -6.56 -14.52
CA SER A 207 4.98 -5.20 -14.10
C SER A 207 6.26 -4.67 -14.74
N SER A 208 6.30 -3.39 -15.11
CA SER A 208 7.50 -2.72 -15.64
C SER A 208 8.64 -2.76 -14.64
N GLY A 209 9.91 -2.74 -15.09
CA GLY A 209 11.08 -2.80 -14.20
C GLY A 209 11.56 -4.20 -13.84
N GLY A 210 10.94 -5.25 -14.40
CA GLY A 210 11.43 -6.63 -14.31
C GLY A 210 11.30 -7.27 -12.93
N TRP A 211 12.14 -8.27 -12.63
CA TRP A 211 12.10 -9.08 -11.40
C TRP A 211 12.53 -8.33 -10.14
N ALA A 212 13.26 -7.20 -10.25
CA ALA A 212 13.88 -6.53 -9.12
C ALA A 212 12.84 -6.08 -8.07
N ILE A 213 11.84 -5.30 -8.47
CA ILE A 213 10.82 -4.80 -7.54
C ILE A 213 10.03 -5.95 -6.90
N ARG A 214 9.69 -7.00 -7.66
CA ARG A 214 9.01 -8.19 -7.14
C ARG A 214 9.82 -8.92 -6.08
N PHE A 215 11.13 -8.99 -6.27
CA PHE A 215 12.03 -9.67 -5.34
C PHE A 215 12.16 -8.90 -4.04
N TYR A 216 12.40 -7.59 -4.13
CA TYR A 216 12.67 -6.75 -2.96
C TYR A 216 11.41 -6.30 -2.19
N SER A 217 10.23 -6.27 -2.83
CA SER A 217 8.98 -5.92 -2.14
C SER A 217 8.58 -7.00 -1.14
N SER A 218 8.29 -6.58 0.09
CA SER A 218 7.72 -7.43 1.14
C SER A 218 6.22 -7.61 0.94
N LEU A 219 5.55 -6.60 0.37
CA LEU A 219 4.13 -6.58 0.06
C LEU A 219 3.93 -6.17 -1.40
N ARG A 220 3.01 -6.84 -2.10
CA ARG A 220 2.59 -6.49 -3.45
C ARG A 220 1.07 -6.46 -3.54
N LEU A 221 0.54 -5.33 -3.94
CA LEU A 221 -0.88 -5.07 -4.10
C LEU A 221 -1.23 -4.95 -5.59
N GLU A 222 -2.13 -5.78 -6.06
CA GLU A 222 -2.63 -5.76 -7.45
C GLU A 222 -3.99 -5.07 -7.48
N THR A 223 -4.08 -3.98 -8.26
CA THR A 223 -5.32 -3.21 -8.42
C THR A 223 -6.01 -3.56 -9.73
N GLU A 224 -7.30 -3.89 -9.68
CA GLU A 224 -8.14 -4.20 -10.83
C GLU A 224 -9.49 -3.48 -10.72
N ILE A 225 -9.87 -2.71 -11.75
CA ILE A 225 -11.18 -2.06 -11.79
C ILE A 225 -12.24 -3.15 -11.95
N SER A 226 -13.17 -3.22 -11.01
CA SER A 226 -14.30 -4.15 -11.05
C SER A 226 -15.58 -3.51 -11.58
N ASN A 227 -15.77 -2.20 -11.37
CA ASN A 227 -16.95 -1.49 -11.84
C ASN A 227 -16.70 0.02 -11.96
N HIS A 228 -17.50 0.69 -12.79
CA HIS A 228 -17.59 2.14 -12.89
C HIS A 228 -18.86 2.61 -12.18
N LEU A 229 -18.78 3.64 -11.37
CA LEU A 229 -19.89 4.19 -10.62
C LEU A 229 -20.54 5.32 -11.42
N LEU A 230 -21.81 5.12 -11.77
CA LEU A 230 -22.61 6.07 -12.53
C LEU A 230 -23.55 6.84 -11.60
N SER A 231 -23.57 8.16 -11.71
CA SER A 231 -24.58 9.01 -11.12
C SER A 231 -25.47 9.59 -12.21
N LYS A 232 -26.78 9.65 -11.93
CA LYS A 232 -27.78 10.18 -12.82
C LYS A 232 -28.47 11.38 -12.19
N VAL A 233 -28.59 12.45 -12.96
CA VAL A 233 -29.28 13.68 -12.55
C VAL A 233 -30.24 14.12 -13.66
N THR A 234 -31.36 14.71 -13.28
CA THR A 234 -32.30 15.29 -14.23
C THR A 234 -32.14 16.81 -14.27
N VAL A 235 -31.78 17.35 -15.44
CA VAL A 235 -31.62 18.78 -15.67
C VAL A 235 -32.54 19.18 -16.82
N ALA A 236 -33.44 20.13 -16.58
CA ALA A 236 -34.43 20.61 -17.56
C ALA A 236 -35.24 19.47 -18.22
N GLY A 237 -35.64 18.45 -17.44
CA GLY A 237 -36.38 17.29 -17.90
C GLY A 237 -35.61 16.22 -18.70
N LYS A 238 -34.26 16.39 -18.82
CA LYS A 238 -33.38 15.41 -19.47
C LYS A 238 -32.52 14.70 -18.43
N GLU A 239 -32.54 13.35 -18.48
CA GLU A 239 -31.63 12.54 -17.66
C GLU A 239 -30.20 12.63 -18.24
N ILE A 240 -29.24 12.95 -17.38
CA ILE A 240 -27.81 12.99 -17.68
C ILE A 240 -27.11 12.00 -16.75
N SER A 241 -26.29 11.11 -17.33
CA SER A 241 -25.45 10.17 -16.57
C SER A 241 -23.97 10.56 -16.66
N ARG A 242 -23.25 10.45 -15.56
CA ARG A 242 -21.80 10.66 -15.48
C ARG A 242 -21.14 9.60 -14.62
N GLU A 243 -19.92 9.21 -15.00
CA GLU A 243 -19.04 8.44 -14.11
C GLU A 243 -18.56 9.36 -13.00
N VAL A 244 -18.78 8.96 -11.75
CA VAL A 244 -18.42 9.73 -10.55
C VAL A 244 -17.36 9.02 -9.71
N GLY A 245 -17.02 7.80 -10.09
CA GLY A 245 -16.03 7.01 -9.38
C GLY A 245 -15.82 5.63 -9.98
N ILE A 246 -14.97 4.87 -9.36
CA ILE A 246 -14.69 3.47 -9.70
C ILE A 246 -14.73 2.59 -8.46
N ARG A 247 -15.07 1.33 -8.66
CA ARG A 247 -14.84 0.28 -7.67
C ARG A 247 -13.69 -0.58 -8.12
N VAL A 248 -12.70 -0.75 -7.25
CA VAL A 248 -11.46 -1.48 -7.50
C VAL A 248 -11.40 -2.69 -6.57
N ASN A 249 -10.95 -3.81 -7.06
CA ASN A 249 -10.57 -4.95 -6.22
C ASN A 249 -9.05 -4.90 -6.02
N VAL A 250 -8.59 -4.80 -4.78
CA VAL A 250 -7.15 -4.80 -4.43
C VAL A 250 -6.79 -6.15 -3.86
N LYS A 251 -5.94 -6.90 -4.57
CA LYS A 251 -5.47 -8.23 -4.18
C LYS A 251 -4.07 -8.16 -3.57
N VAL A 252 -3.89 -8.77 -2.42
CA VAL A 252 -2.58 -8.98 -1.78
C VAL A 252 -1.85 -10.12 -2.51
N ALA A 253 -1.16 -9.79 -3.60
CA ALA A 253 -0.52 -10.77 -4.49
C ALA A 253 0.76 -11.41 -3.89
N LYS A 254 1.46 -10.67 -3.01
CA LYS A 254 2.60 -11.15 -2.20
C LYS A 254 2.52 -10.50 -0.83
N ASN A 255 2.77 -11.28 0.21
CA ASN A 255 2.80 -10.77 1.58
C ASN A 255 3.84 -11.56 2.39
N SER A 256 4.91 -10.90 2.82
CA SER A 256 5.93 -11.47 3.70
C SER A 256 5.72 -11.05 5.17
N ILE A 257 4.75 -10.16 5.45
CA ILE A 257 4.46 -9.67 6.79
C ILE A 257 3.26 -10.37 7.44
N TRP A 258 2.36 -10.94 6.61
CA TRP A 258 1.19 -11.70 7.05
C TRP A 258 0.72 -12.68 5.96
N LYS A 259 -0.51 -13.18 6.07
CA LYS A 259 -1.11 -14.13 5.11
C LYS A 259 -1.33 -13.46 3.74
N PRO A 260 -0.83 -14.03 2.64
CA PRO A 260 -1.07 -13.51 1.29
C PRO A 260 -2.47 -13.87 0.76
N TYR A 261 -2.79 -13.36 -0.44
CA TYR A 261 -3.95 -13.72 -1.26
C TYR A 261 -5.32 -13.29 -0.71
N ARG A 262 -5.36 -12.38 0.28
CA ARG A 262 -6.59 -11.67 0.61
C ARG A 262 -6.88 -10.62 -0.44
N SER A 263 -8.14 -10.25 -0.57
CA SER A 263 -8.58 -9.14 -1.41
C SER A 263 -9.52 -8.24 -0.64
N ALA A 264 -9.50 -6.96 -0.99
CA ALA A 264 -10.41 -5.97 -0.44
C ALA A 264 -11.04 -5.16 -1.59
N PRO A 265 -12.36 -4.93 -1.57
CA PRO A 265 -12.98 -3.96 -2.45
C PRO A 265 -12.62 -2.55 -1.97
N LEU A 266 -12.48 -1.64 -2.91
CA LEU A 266 -12.16 -0.24 -2.69
C LEU A 266 -13.05 0.61 -3.60
N THR A 267 -13.86 1.48 -3.05
CA THR A 267 -14.59 2.49 -3.82
C THR A 267 -13.81 3.80 -3.80
N ILE A 268 -13.57 4.38 -4.98
CA ILE A 268 -12.91 5.67 -5.16
C ILE A 268 -13.89 6.60 -5.85
N LEU A 269 -14.25 7.69 -5.20
CA LEU A 269 -15.03 8.79 -5.77
C LEU A 269 -14.08 9.87 -6.28
N PHE A 270 -14.34 10.43 -7.47
CA PHE A 270 -13.39 11.33 -8.14
C PHE A 270 -13.22 12.68 -7.46
N ASP A 271 -14.20 13.10 -6.66
CA ASP A 271 -14.22 14.36 -5.90
C ASP A 271 -14.02 14.18 -4.38
N TYR A 272 -13.69 12.95 -3.94
CA TYR A 272 -13.60 12.63 -2.52
C TYR A 272 -12.35 11.78 -2.16
N GLY A 273 -12.02 10.78 -3.00
CA GLY A 273 -11.00 9.77 -2.72
C GLY A 273 -11.61 8.43 -2.30
N ILE A 274 -11.00 7.72 -1.37
CA ILE A 274 -11.46 6.41 -0.91
C ILE A 274 -12.70 6.56 -0.02
N ASP A 275 -13.82 5.97 -0.44
CA ASP A 275 -15.09 5.92 0.31
C ASP A 275 -15.10 4.70 1.24
N ASP A 276 -14.36 4.80 2.36
CA ASP A 276 -14.21 3.71 3.33
C ASP A 276 -15.53 3.40 4.05
N VAL A 277 -16.32 4.41 4.36
CA VAL A 277 -17.64 4.25 5.03
C VAL A 277 -18.57 3.37 4.19
N ARG A 278 -18.59 3.58 2.89
CA ARG A 278 -19.38 2.78 1.94
C ARG A 278 -19.01 1.31 1.98
N GLU A 279 -17.73 1.00 1.84
CA GLU A 279 -17.26 -0.40 1.80
C GLU A 279 -17.40 -1.08 3.16
N ASN A 280 -17.22 -0.35 4.25
CA ASN A 280 -17.43 -0.83 5.61
C ASN A 280 -18.90 -1.19 5.87
N LEU A 281 -19.85 -0.32 5.52
CA LEU A 281 -21.29 -0.61 5.61
C LEU A 281 -21.68 -1.78 4.73
N GLN A 282 -21.18 -1.83 3.50
CA GLN A 282 -21.47 -2.92 2.57
C GLN A 282 -20.92 -4.26 3.11
N PHE A 283 -19.70 -4.26 3.66
CA PHE A 283 -19.11 -5.44 4.27
C PHE A 283 -19.95 -5.97 5.44
N LEU A 284 -20.36 -5.13 6.37
CA LEU A 284 -21.21 -5.58 7.48
C LEU A 284 -22.53 -6.14 6.98
N LYS A 285 -23.16 -5.51 6.00
CA LYS A 285 -24.41 -5.99 5.40
C LYS A 285 -24.25 -7.35 4.72
N ASP A 286 -23.18 -7.53 3.92
CA ASP A 286 -22.91 -8.76 3.18
C ASP A 286 -22.69 -9.97 4.10
N TYR A 287 -22.18 -9.73 5.32
CA TYR A 287 -21.95 -10.76 6.34
C TYR A 287 -22.95 -10.73 7.49
N SER A 288 -24.11 -10.11 7.29
CA SER A 288 -25.26 -10.16 8.19
C SER A 288 -26.38 -10.97 7.57
N LYS A 289 -27.40 -11.28 8.39
CA LYS A 289 -28.67 -11.89 7.92
C LYS A 289 -29.74 -10.84 7.60
N GLU A 290 -29.41 -9.57 7.78
CA GLU A 290 -30.34 -8.46 7.67
C GLU A 290 -30.31 -7.82 6.28
N ASN A 291 -31.46 -7.35 5.80
CA ASN A 291 -31.59 -6.66 4.51
C ASN A 291 -31.38 -5.15 4.62
N VAL A 292 -31.16 -4.62 5.83
CA VAL A 292 -30.93 -3.20 6.12
C VAL A 292 -29.49 -3.00 6.60
N TYR A 293 -28.98 -1.80 6.40
CA TYR A 293 -27.70 -1.43 6.99
C TYR A 293 -27.86 -1.21 8.50
N HIS A 294 -26.90 -1.65 9.29
CA HIS A 294 -26.94 -1.59 10.75
C HIS A 294 -25.55 -1.24 11.30
N LEU A 295 -25.52 -0.74 12.52
CA LEU A 295 -24.33 -0.53 13.32
C LEU A 295 -24.66 -0.81 14.77
N ASP A 296 -23.88 -1.64 15.44
CA ASP A 296 -24.02 -1.99 16.87
C ASP A 296 -25.45 -2.50 17.21
N GLY A 297 -26.00 -3.33 16.31
CA GLY A 297 -27.35 -3.88 16.46
C GLY A 297 -28.50 -2.89 16.20
N HIS A 298 -28.21 -1.63 15.85
CA HIS A 298 -29.22 -0.63 15.50
C HIS A 298 -29.34 -0.51 13.98
N HIS A 299 -30.57 -0.50 13.49
CA HIS A 299 -30.86 -0.28 12.07
C HIS A 299 -30.58 1.17 11.70
N LEU A 300 -29.81 1.38 10.62
CA LEU A 300 -29.57 2.69 10.04
C LEU A 300 -30.66 2.99 8.99
N HIS A 301 -30.49 2.49 7.76
CA HIS A 301 -31.44 2.68 6.68
C HIS A 301 -31.33 1.52 5.66
N ILE A 302 -32.39 1.33 4.84
CA ILE A 302 -32.37 0.36 3.72
C ILE A 302 -31.47 0.84 2.57
N SER A 303 -31.36 2.15 2.38
CA SER A 303 -30.51 2.80 1.37
C SER A 303 -29.10 3.00 1.90
N LEU A 304 -28.10 2.58 1.12
CA LEU A 304 -26.69 2.82 1.44
C LEU A 304 -26.38 4.33 1.56
N LYS A 305 -26.89 5.13 0.65
CA LYS A 305 -26.69 6.59 0.65
C LYS A 305 -27.16 7.24 1.95
N GLU A 306 -28.36 6.89 2.40
CA GLU A 306 -28.92 7.43 3.65
C GLU A 306 -28.16 6.89 4.87
N SER A 307 -27.69 5.64 4.84
CA SER A 307 -26.88 5.06 5.90
C SER A 307 -25.53 5.75 6.02
N ILE A 308 -24.85 6.06 4.90
CA ILE A 308 -23.62 6.87 4.89
C ILE A 308 -23.90 8.24 5.53
N ALA A 309 -24.95 8.92 5.11
CA ALA A 309 -25.29 10.24 5.65
C ALA A 309 -25.56 10.21 7.17
N ILE A 310 -26.12 9.14 7.71
CA ILE A 310 -26.29 8.95 9.16
C ILE A 310 -24.95 8.80 9.84
N ILE A 311 -24.07 7.92 9.33
CA ILE A 311 -22.73 7.68 9.91
C ILE A 311 -21.93 8.99 9.97
N GLU A 312 -21.86 9.73 8.86
CA GLU A 312 -21.11 11.00 8.80
C GLU A 312 -21.71 12.09 9.69
N LYS A 313 -23.05 12.24 9.70
CA LYS A 313 -23.74 13.24 10.54
C LYS A 313 -23.54 12.98 12.02
N GLU A 314 -23.54 11.72 12.44
CA GLU A 314 -23.42 11.32 13.84
C GLU A 314 -21.96 11.03 14.25
N GLN A 315 -21.00 11.19 13.32
CA GLN A 315 -19.55 10.94 13.54
C GLN A 315 -19.28 9.52 14.08
N LEU A 316 -19.85 8.53 13.42
CA LEU A 316 -19.79 7.12 13.83
C LEU A 316 -18.75 6.30 13.05
N GLU A 317 -17.86 6.93 12.27
CA GLU A 317 -16.89 6.28 11.40
C GLU A 317 -15.97 5.34 12.17
N ASP A 318 -15.46 5.79 13.33
CA ASP A 318 -14.59 4.97 14.20
C ASP A 318 -15.34 3.75 14.75
N LYS A 319 -16.60 3.92 15.16
CA LYS A 319 -17.43 2.84 15.65
C LYS A 319 -17.76 1.82 14.55
N LEU A 320 -18.04 2.30 13.35
CA LEU A 320 -18.24 1.46 12.17
C LEU A 320 -16.98 0.65 11.85
N ARG A 321 -15.82 1.30 11.88
CA ARG A 321 -14.54 0.64 11.67
C ARG A 321 -14.27 -0.47 12.68
N GLU A 322 -14.52 -0.23 13.96
CA GLU A 322 -14.34 -1.24 15.00
C GLU A 322 -15.25 -2.46 14.79
N GLU A 323 -16.51 -2.27 14.42
CA GLU A 323 -17.42 -3.38 14.14
C GLU A 323 -16.95 -4.19 12.92
N VAL A 324 -16.43 -3.52 11.87
CA VAL A 324 -15.82 -4.19 10.71
C VAL A 324 -14.61 -5.01 11.12
N ILE A 325 -13.73 -4.48 11.98
CA ILE A 325 -12.55 -5.20 12.47
C ILE A 325 -12.97 -6.45 13.24
N LEU A 326 -13.95 -6.34 14.11
CA LEU A 326 -14.47 -7.47 14.87
C LEU A 326 -15.05 -8.55 13.95
N ARG A 327 -15.89 -8.15 13.00
CA ARG A 327 -16.51 -9.07 12.03
C ARG A 327 -15.47 -9.74 11.13
N TRP A 328 -14.47 -8.99 10.65
CA TRP A 328 -13.36 -9.55 9.88
C TRP A 328 -12.60 -10.62 10.66
N ASN A 329 -12.24 -10.32 11.92
CA ASN A 329 -11.51 -11.25 12.77
C ASN A 329 -12.33 -12.51 13.09
N GLU A 330 -13.64 -12.37 13.28
CA GLU A 330 -14.57 -13.49 13.46
C GLU A 330 -14.56 -14.41 12.23
N ILE A 331 -14.68 -13.83 11.03
CA ILE A 331 -14.61 -14.57 9.77
C ILE A 331 -13.25 -15.26 9.60
N GLU A 332 -12.14 -14.53 9.77
CA GLU A 332 -10.77 -15.09 9.63
C GLU A 332 -10.51 -16.23 10.64
N SER A 333 -11.10 -16.19 11.82
CA SER A 333 -10.96 -17.23 12.84
C SER A 333 -11.50 -18.59 12.37
N GLN A 334 -12.55 -18.60 11.53
CA GLN A 334 -13.14 -19.82 10.97
C GLN A 334 -12.19 -20.56 10.03
N PHE A 335 -11.21 -19.86 9.44
CA PHE A 335 -10.21 -20.44 8.53
C PHE A 335 -8.92 -20.86 9.22
N ASN A 336 -8.86 -20.81 10.53
CA ASN A 336 -7.70 -21.29 11.29
C ASN A 336 -7.61 -22.82 11.25
N SER A 337 -6.39 -23.33 11.08
CA SER A 337 -6.16 -24.78 10.87
C SER A 337 -6.41 -25.66 12.10
N ASN A 338 -6.70 -25.13 13.27
CA ASN A 338 -6.85 -25.84 14.55
C ASN A 338 -5.71 -26.85 14.88
N ARG A 339 -4.60 -26.76 14.17
CA ARG A 339 -3.44 -27.63 14.38
C ARG A 339 -2.45 -26.97 15.34
N LYS A 340 -1.87 -27.77 16.23
CA LYS A 340 -0.77 -27.29 17.07
C LYS A 340 0.42 -26.85 16.19
N PRO A 341 1.08 -25.73 16.50
CA PRO A 341 2.30 -25.30 15.81
C PRO A 341 3.32 -26.44 15.83
N LYS A 342 4.01 -26.63 14.71
CA LYS A 342 5.14 -27.56 14.67
C LYS A 342 6.29 -26.91 15.42
N MET A 343 6.51 -27.36 16.65
CA MET A 343 7.74 -27.03 17.38
C MET A 343 8.86 -27.89 16.79
N ARG A 344 9.86 -27.25 16.21
CA ARG A 344 11.09 -27.87 15.74
C ARG A 344 12.25 -27.45 16.58
#